data_3b8d95ca2b401ee8de092dbd94786656
#
_entry.id   3b8d95ca2b401ee8de092dbd94786656
#
_cell.length_a   1.000
_cell.length_b   1.000
_cell.length_c   1.000
_cell.angle_alpha   90.00
_cell.angle_beta   90.00
_cell.angle_gamma   90.00
#
_symmetry.space_group_name_H-M   'P 1'
#
loop_
_entity.id
_entity.type
_entity.pdbx_description
1 polymer ?
#
loop_
_entity_poly.entity_id
_entity_poly.type
_entity_poly.pdbx_seq_one_letter_code
_entity_poly.pdbx_strand_id
1 'polypeptide(L)'
;MEQVIQSLTPKINKIIVWIQKQSRTTTVFLNLATFGLLWLGYSTVRRITADSTKIAAENAVDLVKFQDWLGFPSEAKLQSWFIDSEVLIKVANTFYFIMHFPSMIAFLLWVMIRKIEWMPQVRASLCIATFSGLIIHLLFPLMPPRLMASYGFIDTAKVFGPDPYALGIAKAANEFAAMPSLHVGWALLIALAAIRILKTPARWLMLLHPILTTVVVVITANHFWLDIIVGAILALAGWQLATKYWPIQTIKKMKDQFFMSEEDRKVAEEKLEELKASAKSPSHDVEGTESLI
;
A
#
# COMPACT_ATOMS: atom_id res chain seq x y z
N MET A 1 -27.07 -8.22 -3.02
CA MET A 1 -25.70 -7.82 -2.65
C MET A 1 -25.63 -7.34 -1.19
N GLU A 2 -26.49 -6.43 -0.77
CA GLU A 2 -26.54 -5.93 0.62
C GLU A 2 -26.79 -7.04 1.67
N GLN A 3 -27.68 -7.98 1.42
CA GLN A 3 -27.94 -9.11 2.33
C GLN A 3 -26.72 -10.01 2.52
N VAL A 4 -25.91 -10.23 1.47
CA VAL A 4 -24.67 -11.00 1.56
C VAL A 4 -23.62 -10.23 2.38
N ILE A 5 -23.51 -8.92 2.19
CA ILE A 5 -22.60 -8.06 2.97
C ILE A 5 -23.02 -8.06 4.44
N GLN A 6 -24.32 -7.93 4.74
CA GLN A 6 -24.83 -7.98 6.13
C GLN A 6 -24.60 -9.33 6.79
N SER A 7 -24.67 -10.45 6.07
CA SER A 7 -24.39 -11.78 6.62
C SER A 7 -22.91 -12.05 6.88
N LEU A 8 -22.01 -11.42 6.13
CA LEU A 8 -20.55 -11.56 6.28
C LEU A 8 -19.98 -10.66 7.38
N THR A 9 -20.61 -9.52 7.64
CA THR A 9 -20.13 -8.51 8.61
C THR A 9 -19.86 -9.12 10.02
N PRO A 10 -20.76 -9.92 10.63
CA PRO A 10 -20.48 -10.49 11.95
C PRO A 10 -19.35 -11.51 11.97
N LYS A 11 -19.15 -12.28 10.87
CA LYS A 11 -18.03 -13.23 10.75
C LYS A 11 -16.71 -12.50 10.58
N ILE A 12 -16.69 -11.47 9.74
CA ILE A 12 -15.53 -10.60 9.52
C ILE A 12 -15.17 -9.89 10.83
N ASN A 13 -16.13 -9.37 11.56
CA ASN A 13 -15.90 -8.72 12.85
C ASN A 13 -15.29 -9.70 13.87
N LYS A 14 -15.77 -10.96 13.93
CA LYS A 14 -15.17 -12.00 14.82
C LYS A 14 -13.70 -12.26 14.46
N ILE A 15 -13.37 -12.34 13.17
CA ILE A 15 -11.99 -12.54 12.69
C ILE A 15 -11.14 -11.34 13.05
N ILE A 16 -11.64 -10.12 12.85
CA ILE A 16 -10.94 -8.88 13.19
C ILE A 16 -10.66 -8.83 14.70
N VAL A 17 -11.65 -9.12 15.54
CA VAL A 17 -11.51 -9.17 17.00
C VAL A 17 -10.48 -10.24 17.40
N TRP A 18 -10.51 -11.42 16.78
CA TRP A 18 -9.54 -12.46 17.04
C TRP A 18 -8.11 -12.04 16.69
N ILE A 19 -7.90 -11.42 15.51
CA ILE A 19 -6.59 -10.89 15.10
C ILE A 19 -6.08 -9.82 16.07
N GLN A 20 -6.96 -9.00 16.63
CA GLN A 20 -6.63 -7.93 17.54
C GLN A 20 -6.31 -8.39 18.97
N LYS A 21 -6.86 -9.53 19.37
CA LYS A 21 -6.63 -10.19 20.65
C LYS A 21 -5.26 -10.87 20.77
N GLN A 22 -4.51 -10.95 19.65
CA GLN A 22 -3.27 -11.71 19.60
C GLN A 22 -2.15 -11.07 20.42
N SER A 23 -1.33 -11.91 21.03
CA SER A 23 -0.09 -11.50 21.68
C SER A 23 0.86 -10.83 20.67
N ARG A 24 1.83 -10.06 21.13
CA ARG A 24 2.87 -9.47 20.29
C ARG A 24 3.57 -10.53 19.42
N THR A 25 3.86 -11.69 20.00
CA THR A 25 4.48 -12.84 19.31
C THR A 25 3.60 -13.36 18.18
N THR A 26 2.30 -13.55 18.44
CA THR A 26 1.35 -13.99 17.42
C THR A 26 1.20 -12.96 16.31
N THR A 27 1.21 -11.66 16.63
CA THR A 27 1.17 -10.59 15.63
C THR A 27 2.40 -10.63 14.72
N VAL A 28 3.59 -10.82 15.27
CA VAL A 28 4.82 -11.00 14.51
C VAL A 28 4.73 -12.21 13.59
N PHE A 29 4.31 -13.36 14.13
CA PHE A 29 4.14 -14.58 13.34
C PHE A 29 3.15 -14.41 12.18
N LEU A 30 1.99 -13.80 12.43
CA LEU A 30 0.98 -13.52 11.39
C LEU A 30 1.53 -12.60 10.29
N ASN A 31 2.37 -11.62 10.66
CA ASN A 31 2.99 -10.75 9.68
C ASN A 31 4.00 -11.52 8.81
N LEU A 32 4.87 -12.31 9.43
CA LEU A 32 5.82 -13.14 8.70
C LEU A 32 5.12 -14.14 7.78
N ALA A 33 4.07 -14.80 8.26
CA ALA A 33 3.25 -15.72 7.45
C ALA A 33 2.58 -14.98 6.28
N THR A 34 2.05 -13.77 6.50
CA THR A 34 1.43 -12.96 5.45
C THR A 34 2.45 -12.60 4.37
N PHE A 35 3.64 -12.15 4.75
CA PHE A 35 4.69 -11.83 3.78
C PHE A 35 5.20 -13.07 3.06
N GLY A 36 5.32 -14.19 3.74
CA GLY A 36 5.64 -15.48 3.11
C GLY A 36 4.60 -15.91 2.06
N LEU A 37 3.31 -15.71 2.35
CA LEU A 37 2.22 -16.00 1.41
C LEU A 37 2.23 -15.04 0.20
N LEU A 38 2.48 -13.74 0.43
CA LEU A 38 2.62 -12.78 -0.68
C LEU A 38 3.83 -13.11 -1.56
N TRP A 39 4.95 -13.51 -0.97
CA TRP A 39 6.13 -13.96 -1.70
C TRP A 39 5.85 -15.23 -2.51
N LEU A 40 5.14 -16.20 -1.91
CA LEU A 40 4.74 -17.42 -2.60
C LEU A 40 3.80 -17.11 -3.78
N GLY A 41 2.81 -16.24 -3.57
CA GLY A 41 1.90 -15.75 -4.63
C GLY A 41 2.67 -15.08 -5.76
N TYR A 42 3.57 -14.15 -5.43
CA TYR A 42 4.44 -13.50 -6.40
C TYR A 42 5.28 -14.50 -7.21
N SER A 43 5.94 -15.44 -6.50
CA SER A 43 6.77 -16.46 -7.13
C SER A 43 5.97 -17.40 -8.05
N THR A 44 4.72 -17.67 -7.70
CA THR A 44 3.79 -18.48 -8.50
C THR A 44 3.37 -17.74 -9.77
N VAL A 45 2.90 -16.50 -9.64
CA VAL A 45 2.53 -15.66 -10.79
C VAL A 45 3.71 -15.52 -11.75
N ARG A 46 4.91 -15.25 -11.23
CA ARG A 46 6.14 -15.20 -12.02
C ARG A 46 6.38 -16.45 -12.86
N ARG A 47 6.21 -17.66 -12.26
CA ARG A 47 6.41 -18.93 -12.98
C ARG A 47 5.40 -19.10 -14.10
N ILE A 48 4.14 -18.71 -13.87
CA ILE A 48 3.06 -18.83 -14.84
C ILE A 48 3.29 -17.86 -16.00
N THR A 49 3.80 -16.65 -15.74
CA THR A 49 4.00 -15.62 -16.77
C THR A 49 5.39 -15.64 -17.41
N ALA A 50 6.28 -16.55 -17.01
CA ALA A 50 7.67 -16.60 -17.51
C ALA A 50 7.75 -16.75 -19.04
N ASP A 51 6.84 -17.51 -19.65
CA ASP A 51 6.83 -17.78 -21.09
C ASP A 51 5.93 -16.80 -21.88
N SER A 52 5.41 -15.76 -21.23
CA SER A 52 4.46 -14.81 -21.83
C SER A 52 5.12 -13.69 -22.66
N THR A 53 6.37 -13.86 -23.09
CA THR A 53 7.17 -12.81 -23.78
C THR A 53 6.42 -12.17 -24.94
N LYS A 54 5.79 -12.97 -25.82
CA LYS A 54 5.07 -12.45 -27.01
C LYS A 54 3.86 -11.62 -26.59
N ILE A 55 3.02 -12.15 -25.70
CA ILE A 55 1.82 -11.45 -25.19
C ILE A 55 2.21 -10.18 -24.45
N ALA A 56 3.25 -10.25 -23.62
CA ALA A 56 3.75 -9.11 -22.87
C ALA A 56 4.27 -7.99 -23.77
N ALA A 57 4.92 -8.34 -24.89
CA ALA A 57 5.38 -7.38 -25.89
C ALA A 57 4.20 -6.75 -26.66
N GLU A 58 3.23 -7.55 -27.09
CA GLU A 58 2.01 -7.06 -27.75
C GLU A 58 1.24 -6.09 -26.85
N ASN A 59 1.01 -6.46 -25.60
CA ASN A 59 0.38 -5.60 -24.59
C ASN A 59 1.15 -4.28 -24.39
N ALA A 60 2.48 -4.31 -24.40
CA ALA A 60 3.30 -3.11 -24.22
C ALA A 60 3.18 -2.17 -25.44
N VAL A 61 3.15 -2.73 -26.65
CA VAL A 61 2.92 -1.95 -27.89
C VAL A 61 1.55 -1.27 -27.85
N ASP A 62 0.52 -1.98 -27.46
CA ASP A 62 -0.84 -1.44 -27.40
C ASP A 62 -0.99 -0.41 -26.28
N LEU A 63 -0.29 -0.60 -25.14
CA LEU A 63 -0.24 0.37 -24.06
C LEU A 63 0.44 1.67 -24.49
N VAL A 64 1.57 1.60 -25.20
CA VAL A 64 2.25 2.80 -25.74
C VAL A 64 1.31 3.57 -26.68
N LYS A 65 0.66 2.88 -27.65
CA LYS A 65 -0.32 3.53 -28.54
C LYS A 65 -1.45 4.21 -27.77
N PHE A 66 -1.94 3.55 -26.72
CA PHE A 66 -3.00 4.09 -25.90
C PHE A 66 -2.55 5.32 -25.09
N GLN A 67 -1.33 5.31 -24.55
CA GLN A 67 -0.75 6.47 -23.89
C GLN A 67 -0.55 7.65 -24.85
N ASP A 68 -0.05 7.38 -26.07
CA ASP A 68 0.12 8.38 -27.12
C ASP A 68 -1.23 9.00 -27.52
N TRP A 69 -2.27 8.18 -27.63
CA TRP A 69 -3.64 8.67 -27.93
C TRP A 69 -4.18 9.55 -26.78
N LEU A 70 -3.86 9.24 -25.51
CA LEU A 70 -4.22 10.06 -24.35
C LEU A 70 -3.35 11.32 -24.22
N GLY A 71 -2.29 11.48 -25.02
CA GLY A 71 -1.38 12.61 -24.97
C GLY A 71 -0.37 12.55 -23.81
N PHE A 72 -0.06 11.37 -23.28
CA PHE A 72 1.00 11.24 -22.27
C PHE A 72 2.36 11.62 -22.86
N PRO A 73 3.25 12.23 -22.05
CA PRO A 73 4.62 12.49 -22.46
C PRO A 73 5.38 11.17 -22.66
N SER A 74 6.16 11.08 -23.74
CA SER A 74 6.97 9.89 -24.04
C SER A 74 8.02 9.68 -22.95
N GLU A 75 8.00 8.51 -22.31
CA GLU A 75 8.98 8.10 -21.28
C GLU A 75 10.38 7.94 -21.90
N ALA A 76 10.48 7.47 -23.16
CA ALA A 76 11.75 7.39 -23.87
C ALA A 76 12.39 8.76 -24.06
N LYS A 77 11.58 9.79 -24.40
CA LYS A 77 12.06 11.17 -24.48
C LYS A 77 12.47 11.71 -23.11
N LEU A 78 11.72 11.37 -22.05
CA LEU A 78 12.13 11.76 -20.70
C LEU A 78 13.43 11.07 -20.29
N GLN A 79 13.57 9.79 -20.55
CA GLN A 79 14.81 9.04 -20.29
C GLN A 79 16.00 9.70 -21.00
N SER A 80 15.85 10.13 -22.27
CA SER A 80 16.93 10.71 -23.05
C SER A 80 17.49 11.99 -22.45
N TRP A 81 16.75 12.73 -21.63
CA TRP A 81 17.25 13.93 -20.95
C TRP A 81 18.24 13.63 -19.82
N PHE A 82 18.23 12.40 -19.32
CA PHE A 82 19.04 11.99 -18.17
C PHE A 82 20.18 11.04 -18.55
N ILE A 83 20.10 10.42 -19.75
CA ILE A 83 20.99 9.32 -20.14
C ILE A 83 22.46 9.75 -20.27
N ASP A 84 22.71 11.03 -20.57
CA ASP A 84 24.06 11.57 -20.71
C ASP A 84 24.80 11.69 -19.37
N SER A 85 24.08 11.63 -18.25
CA SER A 85 24.66 11.65 -16.91
C SER A 85 24.78 10.24 -16.35
N GLU A 86 25.90 9.56 -16.63
CA GLU A 86 26.19 8.22 -16.11
C GLU A 86 26.03 8.12 -14.59
N VAL A 87 26.52 9.14 -13.85
CA VAL A 87 26.42 9.16 -12.39
C VAL A 87 24.96 9.20 -11.93
N LEU A 88 24.14 10.06 -12.55
CA LEU A 88 22.72 10.18 -12.18
C LEU A 88 21.96 8.88 -12.47
N ILE A 89 22.22 8.26 -13.62
CA ILE A 89 21.58 7.00 -13.98
C ILE A 89 22.03 5.87 -13.05
N LYS A 90 23.32 5.78 -12.69
CA LYS A 90 23.79 4.80 -11.68
C LYS A 90 23.13 5.00 -10.31
N VAL A 91 22.98 6.25 -9.88
CA VAL A 91 22.25 6.57 -8.63
C VAL A 91 20.78 6.16 -8.75
N ALA A 92 20.12 6.44 -9.87
CA ALA A 92 18.74 6.05 -10.11
C ALA A 92 18.54 4.53 -10.13
N ASN A 93 19.41 3.77 -10.83
CA ASN A 93 19.39 2.31 -10.84
C ASN A 93 19.60 1.75 -9.43
N THR A 94 20.57 2.31 -8.68
CA THR A 94 20.83 1.90 -7.29
C THR A 94 19.63 2.18 -6.39
N PHE A 95 19.03 3.37 -6.52
CA PHE A 95 17.82 3.73 -5.80
C PHE A 95 16.67 2.74 -6.11
N TYR A 96 16.41 2.47 -7.39
CA TYR A 96 15.40 1.52 -7.83
C TYR A 96 15.59 0.16 -7.17
N PHE A 97 16.82 -0.33 -7.14
CA PHE A 97 17.13 -1.64 -6.60
C PHE A 97 17.08 -1.70 -5.07
N ILE A 98 17.64 -0.68 -4.39
CA ILE A 98 17.78 -0.69 -2.93
C ILE A 98 16.49 -0.21 -2.23
N MET A 99 15.80 0.82 -2.78
CA MET A 99 14.73 1.46 -2.02
C MET A 99 13.43 0.68 -1.96
N HIS A 100 13.18 -0.26 -2.85
CA HIS A 100 11.91 -0.99 -2.88
C HIS A 100 11.72 -1.90 -1.66
N PHE A 101 12.44 -3.01 -1.58
CA PHE A 101 12.30 -3.97 -0.47
C PHE A 101 12.87 -3.45 0.86
N PRO A 102 14.10 -2.90 0.91
CA PRO A 102 14.65 -2.41 2.16
C PRO A 102 13.82 -1.30 2.81
N SER A 103 13.28 -0.34 2.05
CA SER A 103 12.44 0.71 2.63
C SER A 103 11.12 0.15 3.19
N MET A 104 10.49 -0.79 2.48
CA MET A 104 9.29 -1.48 2.96
C MET A 104 9.58 -2.27 4.24
N ILE A 105 10.65 -3.05 4.26
CA ILE A 105 11.05 -3.82 5.45
C ILE A 105 11.32 -2.89 6.62
N ALA A 106 12.12 -1.84 6.43
CA ALA A 106 12.43 -0.86 7.46
C ALA A 106 11.17 -0.19 8.00
N PHE A 107 10.25 0.21 7.12
CA PHE A 107 8.98 0.80 7.50
C PHE A 107 8.11 -0.17 8.31
N LEU A 108 7.97 -1.41 7.86
CA LEU A 108 7.18 -2.42 8.57
C LEU A 108 7.78 -2.76 9.94
N LEU A 109 9.11 -2.87 10.04
CA LEU A 109 9.80 -3.05 11.31
C LEU A 109 9.57 -1.85 12.24
N TRP A 110 9.66 -0.63 11.72
CA TRP A 110 9.37 0.57 12.51
C TRP A 110 7.93 0.58 13.03
N VAL A 111 6.93 0.26 12.18
CA VAL A 111 5.52 0.14 12.59
C VAL A 111 5.37 -0.95 13.65
N MET A 112 5.95 -2.12 13.44
CA MET A 112 5.84 -3.26 14.36
C MET A 112 6.48 -2.99 15.73
N ILE A 113 7.60 -2.27 15.75
CA ILE A 113 8.32 -2.00 17.00
C ILE A 113 7.72 -0.81 17.75
N ARG A 114 7.38 0.28 17.04
CA ARG A 114 7.03 1.57 17.63
C ARG A 114 5.55 1.94 17.53
N LYS A 115 4.80 1.32 16.60
CA LYS A 115 3.43 1.70 16.24
C LYS A 115 2.56 0.48 15.94
N ILE A 116 2.71 -0.56 16.76
CA ILE A 116 2.09 -1.88 16.52
C ILE A 116 0.56 -1.81 16.36
N GLU A 117 -0.08 -0.81 16.93
CA GLU A 117 -1.51 -0.55 16.80
C GLU A 117 -1.93 -0.26 15.35
N TRP A 118 -1.00 0.25 14.52
CA TRP A 118 -1.22 0.54 13.10
C TRP A 118 -1.00 -0.68 12.19
N MET A 119 -0.35 -1.72 12.72
CA MET A 119 0.07 -2.87 11.93
C MET A 119 -1.08 -3.59 11.21
N PRO A 120 -2.27 -3.80 11.81
CA PRO A 120 -3.38 -4.43 11.10
C PRO A 120 -3.84 -3.66 9.87
N GLN A 121 -3.93 -2.32 9.96
CA GLN A 121 -4.33 -1.47 8.84
C GLN A 121 -3.25 -1.43 7.75
N VAL A 122 -1.98 -1.23 8.13
CA VAL A 122 -0.85 -1.21 7.19
C VAL A 122 -0.74 -2.54 6.45
N ARG A 123 -0.80 -3.65 7.16
CA ARG A 123 -0.78 -4.99 6.58
C ARG A 123 -1.95 -5.22 5.62
N ALA A 124 -3.18 -4.87 6.03
CA ALA A 124 -4.36 -5.03 5.19
C ALA A 124 -4.23 -4.20 3.90
N SER A 125 -3.77 -2.95 3.99
CA SER A 125 -3.53 -2.08 2.83
C SER A 125 -2.54 -2.70 1.86
N LEU A 126 -1.42 -3.18 2.40
CA LEU A 126 -0.36 -3.81 1.62
C LEU A 126 -0.86 -5.11 0.94
N CYS A 127 -1.59 -5.96 1.68
CA CYS A 127 -2.17 -7.19 1.13
C CYS A 127 -3.16 -6.90 0.00
N ILE A 128 -4.08 -5.96 0.20
CA ILE A 128 -5.10 -5.61 -0.82
C ILE A 128 -4.39 -5.10 -2.09
N ALA A 129 -3.50 -4.12 -1.96
CA ALA A 129 -2.81 -3.56 -3.12
C ALA A 129 -1.94 -4.59 -3.85
N THR A 130 -1.14 -5.36 -3.09
CA THR A 130 -0.23 -6.35 -3.68
C THR A 130 -0.99 -7.50 -4.31
N PHE A 131 -2.02 -8.05 -3.64
CA PHE A 131 -2.80 -9.15 -4.19
C PHE A 131 -3.57 -8.75 -5.44
N SER A 132 -4.17 -7.55 -5.45
CA SER A 132 -4.80 -7.00 -6.66
C SER A 132 -3.78 -6.81 -7.79
N GLY A 133 -2.58 -6.33 -7.46
CA GLY A 133 -1.48 -6.22 -8.42
C GLY A 133 -1.05 -7.56 -9.00
N LEU A 134 -0.94 -8.61 -8.16
CA LEU A 134 -0.61 -9.96 -8.63
C LEU A 134 -1.67 -10.53 -9.59
N ILE A 135 -2.94 -10.25 -9.33
CA ILE A 135 -4.03 -10.63 -10.26
C ILE A 135 -3.85 -9.94 -11.61
N ILE A 136 -3.54 -8.65 -11.62
CA ILE A 136 -3.30 -7.90 -12.86
C ILE A 136 -2.06 -8.43 -13.58
N HIS A 137 -0.95 -8.69 -12.89
CA HIS A 137 0.24 -9.30 -13.49
C HIS A 137 -0.05 -10.64 -14.17
N LEU A 138 -0.95 -11.43 -13.59
CA LEU A 138 -1.37 -12.71 -14.14
C LEU A 138 -2.25 -12.55 -15.39
N LEU A 139 -3.20 -11.61 -15.35
CA LEU A 139 -4.19 -11.41 -16.41
C LEU A 139 -3.65 -10.52 -17.56
N PHE A 140 -2.71 -9.65 -17.28
CA PHE A 140 -2.13 -8.68 -18.20
C PHE A 140 -0.61 -8.62 -18.04
N PRO A 141 0.13 -9.66 -18.46
CA PRO A 141 1.58 -9.61 -18.50
C PRO A 141 2.03 -8.47 -19.39
N LEU A 142 2.93 -7.61 -18.88
CA LEU A 142 3.38 -6.41 -19.59
C LEU A 142 4.91 -6.34 -19.59
N MET A 143 5.47 -6.23 -20.79
CA MET A 143 6.90 -6.02 -20.98
C MET A 143 7.29 -4.61 -20.53
N PRO A 144 8.32 -4.46 -19.69
CA PRO A 144 8.76 -3.13 -19.25
C PRO A 144 9.42 -2.35 -20.40
N PRO A 145 9.36 -0.99 -20.37
CA PRO A 145 9.94 -0.14 -21.41
C PRO A 145 11.40 -0.46 -21.75
N ARG A 146 12.24 -0.76 -20.75
CA ARG A 146 13.67 -1.07 -20.92
C ARG A 146 13.96 -2.22 -21.92
N LEU A 147 13.00 -3.12 -22.14
CA LEU A 147 13.12 -4.22 -23.09
C LEU A 147 12.60 -3.87 -24.50
N MET A 148 12.11 -2.64 -24.70
CA MET A 148 11.53 -2.16 -25.95
C MET A 148 12.49 -1.21 -26.70
N ALA A 149 13.69 -1.68 -27.04
CA ALA A 149 14.70 -0.88 -27.70
C ALA A 149 14.24 -0.24 -29.04
N SER A 150 13.32 -0.89 -29.78
CA SER A 150 12.74 -0.37 -31.02
C SER A 150 11.87 0.89 -30.80
N TYR A 151 11.47 1.18 -29.56
CA TYR A 151 10.74 2.39 -29.17
C TYR A 151 11.63 3.47 -28.56
N GLY A 152 12.95 3.32 -28.68
CA GLY A 152 13.94 4.31 -28.22
C GLY A 152 14.30 4.19 -26.74
N PHE A 153 13.87 3.14 -26.05
CA PHE A 153 14.25 2.88 -24.66
C PHE A 153 15.63 2.24 -24.54
N ILE A 154 16.34 2.58 -23.48
CA ILE A 154 17.65 2.02 -23.12
C ILE A 154 17.51 1.28 -21.79
N ASP A 155 18.00 0.04 -21.73
CA ASP A 155 18.13 -0.70 -20.48
C ASP A 155 19.31 -0.13 -19.67
N THR A 156 19.00 0.85 -18.81
CA THR A 156 20.01 1.60 -18.06
C THR A 156 20.76 0.74 -17.06
N ALA A 157 20.11 -0.28 -16.48
CA ALA A 157 20.77 -1.18 -15.53
C ALA A 157 21.83 -2.04 -16.25
N LYS A 158 21.52 -2.50 -17.44
CA LYS A 158 22.42 -3.29 -18.26
C LYS A 158 23.58 -2.48 -18.81
N VAL A 159 23.33 -1.20 -19.20
CA VAL A 159 24.35 -0.34 -19.82
C VAL A 159 25.24 0.32 -18.76
N PHE A 160 24.68 0.84 -17.69
CA PHE A 160 25.40 1.64 -16.69
C PHE A 160 25.59 0.92 -15.35
N GLY A 161 24.82 -0.16 -15.09
CA GLY A 161 24.80 -0.86 -13.79
C GLY A 161 24.20 -0.02 -12.63
N PRO A 162 24.10 -0.62 -11.46
CA PRO A 162 24.21 -2.06 -11.23
C PRO A 162 23.11 -2.85 -11.92
N ASP A 163 23.45 -3.97 -12.54
CA ASP A 163 22.49 -4.88 -13.15
C ASP A 163 22.10 -5.98 -12.14
N PRO A 164 20.92 -5.90 -11.52
CA PRO A 164 20.46 -6.88 -10.54
C PRO A 164 20.20 -8.26 -11.17
N TYR A 165 19.92 -8.30 -12.48
CA TYR A 165 19.70 -9.56 -13.20
C TYR A 165 21.01 -10.31 -13.43
N ALA A 166 22.10 -9.59 -13.78
CA ALA A 166 23.43 -10.17 -13.90
C ALA A 166 23.96 -10.68 -12.56
N LEU A 167 23.65 -9.98 -11.47
CA LEU A 167 24.06 -10.39 -10.11
C LEU A 167 23.26 -11.59 -9.56
N GLY A 168 22.29 -12.11 -10.32
CA GLY A 168 21.46 -13.24 -9.89
C GLY A 168 20.44 -12.91 -8.80
N ILE A 169 20.48 -11.73 -8.21
CA ILE A 169 19.58 -11.30 -7.14
C ILE A 169 18.16 -11.10 -7.68
N ALA A 170 18.05 -10.58 -8.89
CA ALA A 170 16.77 -10.40 -9.57
C ALA A 170 16.33 -11.61 -10.42
N LYS A 171 17.04 -12.75 -10.38
CA LYS A 171 16.54 -13.99 -11.00
C LYS A 171 15.18 -14.39 -10.46
N ALA A 172 14.82 -13.87 -9.29
CA ALA A 172 13.51 -14.01 -8.69
C ALA A 172 12.48 -12.96 -9.16
N ALA A 173 12.85 -11.92 -9.92
CA ALA A 173 11.92 -10.93 -10.42
C ALA A 173 11.13 -11.44 -11.65
N ASN A 174 9.87 -11.00 -11.77
CA ASN A 174 9.06 -11.23 -12.98
C ASN A 174 9.36 -10.10 -13.98
N GLU A 175 10.04 -10.42 -15.08
CA GLU A 175 10.40 -9.41 -16.09
C GLU A 175 9.17 -8.84 -16.82
N PHE A 176 8.04 -9.56 -16.85
CA PHE A 176 6.81 -9.17 -17.51
C PHE A 176 5.71 -8.67 -16.56
N ALA A 177 6.11 -8.20 -15.40
CA ALA A 177 5.23 -7.63 -14.38
C ALA A 177 5.36 -6.11 -14.29
N ALA A 178 5.35 -5.41 -15.43
CA ALA A 178 5.44 -3.96 -15.41
C ALA A 178 4.14 -3.31 -14.88
N MET A 179 2.94 -3.80 -15.24
CA MET A 179 1.67 -3.27 -14.77
C MET A 179 1.00 -4.19 -13.74
N PRO A 180 0.60 -3.66 -12.58
CA PRO A 180 0.81 -2.29 -12.07
C PRO A 180 2.18 -2.09 -11.45
N SER A 181 2.66 -0.83 -11.34
CA SER A 181 3.90 -0.53 -10.62
C SER A 181 3.75 -0.72 -9.11
N LEU A 182 4.18 -1.87 -8.60
CA LEU A 182 4.23 -2.10 -7.16
C LEU A 182 5.30 -1.24 -6.46
N HIS A 183 6.31 -0.79 -7.18
CA HIS A 183 7.32 0.15 -6.65
C HIS A 183 6.67 1.45 -6.21
N VAL A 184 5.90 2.08 -7.09
CA VAL A 184 5.18 3.32 -6.77
C VAL A 184 4.04 3.06 -5.80
N GLY A 185 3.29 1.96 -5.97
CA GLY A 185 2.20 1.59 -5.07
C GLY A 185 2.66 1.44 -3.62
N TRP A 186 3.75 0.72 -3.36
CA TRP A 186 4.28 0.53 -2.01
C TRP A 186 4.92 1.80 -1.44
N ALA A 187 5.64 2.56 -2.27
CA ALA A 187 6.18 3.86 -1.84
C ALA A 187 5.05 4.82 -1.39
N LEU A 188 3.93 4.83 -2.12
CA LEU A 188 2.76 5.62 -1.77
C LEU A 188 2.08 5.11 -0.49
N LEU A 189 1.94 3.79 -0.30
CA LEU A 189 1.42 3.21 0.94
C LEU A 189 2.27 3.56 2.16
N ILE A 190 3.60 3.51 2.03
CA ILE A 190 4.53 3.94 3.09
C ILE A 190 4.27 5.41 3.44
N ALA A 191 4.19 6.28 2.43
CA ALA A 191 3.97 7.71 2.64
C ALA A 191 2.61 7.97 3.31
N LEU A 192 1.52 7.39 2.82
CA LEU A 192 0.17 7.54 3.38
C LEU A 192 0.12 7.08 4.85
N ALA A 193 0.69 5.92 5.14
CA ALA A 193 0.72 5.39 6.49
C ALA A 193 1.60 6.26 7.41
N ALA A 194 2.80 6.64 6.97
CA ALA A 194 3.70 7.48 7.75
C ALA A 194 3.09 8.86 8.06
N ILE A 195 2.44 9.51 7.08
CA ILE A 195 1.75 10.79 7.27
C ILE A 195 0.64 10.69 8.31
N ARG A 196 -0.05 9.56 8.39
CA ARG A 196 -1.11 9.33 9.39
C ARG A 196 -0.55 9.01 10.77
N ILE A 197 0.55 8.29 10.85
CA ILE A 197 1.19 7.87 12.10
C ILE A 197 1.97 9.02 12.73
N LEU A 198 2.74 9.76 11.95
CA LEU A 198 3.55 10.88 12.42
C LEU A 198 2.68 12.11 12.70
N LYS A 199 3.04 12.86 13.74
CA LYS A 199 2.31 14.09 14.17
C LYS A 199 3.07 15.36 13.86
N THR A 200 4.34 15.25 13.47
CA THR A 200 5.20 16.39 13.16
C THR A 200 4.91 16.95 11.75
N PRO A 201 5.12 18.24 11.47
CA PRO A 201 5.01 18.81 10.12
C PRO A 201 5.91 18.11 9.11
N ALA A 202 7.07 17.62 9.53
CA ALA A 202 8.01 16.86 8.70
C ALA A 202 7.42 15.57 8.08
N ARG A 203 6.24 15.12 8.55
CA ARG A 203 5.53 13.96 7.95
C ARG A 203 5.30 14.11 6.45
N TRP A 204 5.15 15.33 5.96
CA TRP A 204 4.90 15.58 4.53
C TRP A 204 6.13 15.30 3.66
N LEU A 205 7.35 15.27 4.24
CA LEU A 205 8.55 14.82 3.53
C LEU A 205 8.47 13.37 3.07
N MET A 206 7.58 12.57 3.67
CA MET A 206 7.34 11.18 3.24
C MET A 206 6.79 11.11 1.80
N LEU A 207 6.20 12.19 1.27
CA LEU A 207 5.77 12.24 -0.13
C LEU A 207 6.95 12.28 -1.12
N LEU A 208 8.13 12.66 -0.68
CA LEU A 208 9.33 12.58 -1.52
C LEU A 208 9.63 11.15 -1.96
N HIS A 209 9.31 10.14 -1.13
CA HIS A 209 9.54 8.74 -1.47
C HIS A 209 8.76 8.30 -2.72
N PRO A 210 7.42 8.38 -2.80
CA PRO A 210 6.71 8.03 -4.03
C PRO A 210 7.04 8.97 -5.22
N ILE A 211 7.31 10.24 -4.99
CA ILE A 211 7.71 11.18 -6.05
C ILE A 211 9.05 10.75 -6.67
N LEU A 212 10.08 10.53 -5.85
CA LEU A 212 11.39 10.08 -6.32
C LEU A 212 11.30 8.69 -6.97
N THR A 213 10.51 7.78 -6.39
CA THR A 213 10.28 6.45 -6.98
C THR A 213 9.66 6.59 -8.36
N THR A 214 8.67 7.48 -8.55
CA THR A 214 8.04 7.73 -9.85
C THR A 214 9.05 8.24 -10.87
N VAL A 215 9.86 9.24 -10.52
CA VAL A 215 10.91 9.76 -11.41
C VAL A 215 11.90 8.65 -11.78
N VAL A 216 12.37 7.91 -10.79
CA VAL A 216 13.36 6.86 -11.00
C VAL A 216 12.84 5.75 -11.91
N VAL A 217 11.61 5.25 -11.70
CA VAL A 217 11.08 4.13 -12.52
C VAL A 217 10.87 4.53 -13.98
N VAL A 218 10.62 5.83 -14.26
CA VAL A 218 10.48 6.36 -15.61
C VAL A 218 11.85 6.53 -16.27
N ILE A 219 12.80 7.24 -15.65
CA ILE A 219 14.10 7.52 -16.25
C ILE A 219 14.98 6.26 -16.39
N THR A 220 14.71 5.23 -15.60
CA THR A 220 15.35 3.90 -15.73
C THR A 220 14.59 2.95 -16.65
N ALA A 221 13.50 3.43 -17.29
CA ALA A 221 12.64 2.67 -18.21
C ALA A 221 12.10 1.36 -17.62
N ASN A 222 11.79 1.33 -16.33
CA ASN A 222 11.21 0.16 -15.68
C ASN A 222 9.68 0.14 -15.75
N HIS A 223 9.02 1.32 -15.86
CA HIS A 223 7.56 1.43 -15.88
C HIS A 223 7.07 2.50 -16.85
N PHE A 224 5.88 2.29 -17.40
CA PHE A 224 5.09 3.26 -18.15
C PHE A 224 4.26 4.14 -17.19
N TRP A 225 3.75 5.27 -17.67
CA TRP A 225 2.87 6.15 -16.87
C TRP A 225 1.63 5.43 -16.37
N LEU A 226 1.01 4.61 -17.21
CA LEU A 226 -0.19 3.87 -16.82
C LEU A 226 0.09 2.83 -15.74
N ASP A 227 1.26 2.18 -15.74
CA ASP A 227 1.66 1.27 -14.67
C ASP A 227 1.70 1.99 -13.31
N ILE A 228 2.26 3.22 -13.32
CA ILE A 228 2.39 4.08 -12.15
C ILE A 228 1.01 4.49 -11.64
N ILE A 229 0.13 4.93 -12.55
CA ILE A 229 -1.24 5.36 -12.20
C ILE A 229 -2.03 4.19 -11.62
N VAL A 230 -2.00 3.03 -12.25
CA VAL A 230 -2.72 1.84 -11.74
C VAL A 230 -2.14 1.41 -10.39
N GLY A 231 -0.81 1.40 -10.22
CA GLY A 231 -0.16 1.13 -8.94
C GLY A 231 -0.58 2.09 -7.84
N ALA A 232 -0.67 3.39 -8.14
CA ALA A 232 -1.14 4.42 -7.21
C ALA A 232 -2.63 4.23 -6.85
N ILE A 233 -3.49 3.92 -7.83
CA ILE A 233 -4.91 3.64 -7.61
C ILE A 233 -5.08 2.44 -6.68
N LEU A 234 -4.35 1.34 -6.89
CA LEU A 234 -4.41 0.17 -6.03
C LEU A 234 -3.92 0.48 -4.61
N ALA A 235 -2.90 1.30 -4.46
CA ALA A 235 -2.41 1.74 -3.15
C ALA A 235 -3.46 2.58 -2.41
N LEU A 236 -4.07 3.56 -3.09
CA LEU A 236 -5.12 4.40 -2.53
C LEU A 236 -6.37 3.57 -2.16
N ALA A 237 -6.81 2.68 -3.05
CA ALA A 237 -7.94 1.80 -2.78
C ALA A 237 -7.65 0.86 -1.60
N GLY A 238 -6.47 0.23 -1.58
CA GLY A 238 -6.04 -0.62 -0.47
C GLY A 238 -6.01 0.13 0.86
N TRP A 239 -5.48 1.36 0.86
CA TRP A 239 -5.47 2.23 2.03
C TRP A 239 -6.87 2.61 2.50
N GLN A 240 -7.75 3.03 1.59
CA GLN A 240 -9.12 3.41 1.91
C GLN A 240 -9.94 2.23 2.47
N LEU A 241 -9.86 1.07 1.81
CA LEU A 241 -10.52 -0.15 2.26
C LEU A 241 -10.03 -0.58 3.64
N ALA A 242 -8.70 -0.58 3.85
CA ALA A 242 -8.13 -0.90 5.14
C ALA A 242 -8.56 0.10 6.23
N THR A 243 -8.61 1.38 5.92
CA THR A 243 -9.09 2.41 6.87
C THR A 243 -10.55 2.20 7.24
N LYS A 244 -11.38 1.79 6.27
CA LYS A 244 -12.81 1.54 6.50
C LYS A 244 -13.05 0.30 7.37
N TYR A 245 -12.32 -0.80 7.11
CA TYR A 245 -12.58 -2.08 7.76
C TYR A 245 -11.67 -2.35 8.97
N TRP A 246 -10.52 -1.68 9.09
CA TRP A 246 -9.59 -1.75 10.24
C TRP A 246 -9.32 -0.36 10.83
N PRO A 247 -10.35 0.38 11.28
CA PRO A 247 -10.17 1.73 11.83
C PRO A 247 -9.42 1.66 13.17
N ILE A 248 -8.33 2.42 13.28
CA ILE A 248 -7.46 2.44 14.47
C ILE A 248 -8.18 2.85 15.73
N GLN A 249 -9.13 3.78 15.63
CA GLN A 249 -9.92 4.23 16.79
C GLN A 249 -10.73 3.08 17.40
N THR A 250 -11.31 2.20 16.55
CA THR A 250 -12.02 1.00 17.02
C THR A 250 -11.04 0.01 17.66
N ILE A 251 -9.85 -0.18 17.07
CA ILE A 251 -8.80 -1.05 17.60
C ILE A 251 -8.34 -0.54 18.97
N LYS A 252 -8.11 0.76 19.12
CA LYS A 252 -7.70 1.37 20.37
C LYS A 252 -8.80 1.23 21.44
N LYS A 253 -10.04 1.58 21.12
CA LYS A 253 -11.19 1.45 22.03
C LYS A 253 -11.41 0.02 22.50
N MET A 254 -11.25 -0.96 21.60
CA MET A 254 -11.37 -2.38 21.97
C MET A 254 -10.21 -2.86 22.84
N LYS A 255 -8.98 -2.36 22.64
CA LYS A 255 -7.85 -2.65 23.53
C LYS A 255 -8.08 -2.05 24.92
N ASP A 256 -8.48 -0.80 24.98
CA ASP A 256 -8.74 -0.11 26.26
C ASP A 256 -9.83 -0.87 27.04
N GLN A 257 -10.92 -1.31 26.41
CA GLN A 257 -11.97 -2.13 27.02
C GLN A 257 -11.49 -3.53 27.45
N PHE A 258 -10.51 -4.11 26.76
CA PHE A 258 -10.03 -5.47 27.06
C PHE A 258 -8.99 -5.48 28.19
N PHE A 259 -8.22 -4.41 28.34
CA PHE A 259 -7.22 -4.27 29.42
C PHE A 259 -7.80 -3.60 30.67
N MET A 260 -9.08 -3.19 30.64
CA MET A 260 -9.77 -2.78 31.87
C MET A 260 -9.92 -3.99 32.78
N SER A 261 -9.56 -3.83 34.04
CA SER A 261 -9.87 -4.82 35.08
C SER A 261 -11.39 -5.04 35.15
N GLU A 262 -11.84 -6.17 35.69
CA GLU A 262 -13.28 -6.40 35.92
C GLU A 262 -13.90 -5.28 36.77
N GLU A 263 -13.13 -4.73 37.66
CA GLU A 263 -13.51 -3.63 38.58
C GLU A 263 -13.69 -2.31 37.79
N ASP A 264 -12.73 -1.97 36.92
CA ASP A 264 -12.82 -0.80 36.05
C ASP A 264 -13.98 -0.92 35.04
N ARG A 265 -14.29 -2.14 34.61
CA ARG A 265 -15.40 -2.40 33.70
C ARG A 265 -16.75 -2.16 34.38
N LYS A 266 -16.93 -2.62 35.62
CA LYS A 266 -18.15 -2.36 36.41
C LYS A 266 -18.35 -0.86 36.65
N VAL A 267 -17.28 -0.15 37.04
CA VAL A 267 -17.32 1.31 37.23
C VAL A 267 -17.67 2.05 35.92
N ALA A 268 -17.15 1.58 34.80
CA ALA A 268 -17.46 2.20 33.48
C ALA A 268 -18.91 1.91 33.05
N GLU A 269 -19.45 0.73 33.35
CA GLU A 269 -20.85 0.36 33.08
C GLU A 269 -21.81 1.15 33.97
N GLU A 270 -21.54 1.29 35.26
CA GLU A 270 -22.34 2.12 36.18
C GLU A 270 -22.36 3.59 35.72
N LYS A 271 -21.21 4.15 35.38
CA LYS A 271 -21.12 5.52 34.87
C LYS A 271 -21.84 5.75 33.55
N LEU A 272 -21.89 4.72 32.67
CA LEU A 272 -22.63 4.76 31.43
C LEU A 272 -24.13 4.73 31.65
N GLU A 273 -24.60 3.95 32.64
CA GLU A 273 -26.02 3.90 33.04
C GLU A 273 -26.46 5.20 33.71
N GLU A 274 -25.63 5.80 34.59
CA GLU A 274 -25.87 7.13 35.13
C GLU A 274 -26.01 8.22 34.07
N LEU A 275 -25.13 8.21 33.05
CA LEU A 275 -25.19 9.16 31.93
C LEU A 275 -26.45 8.95 31.07
N LYS A 276 -26.87 7.69 30.86
CA LYS A 276 -28.13 7.39 30.16
C LYS A 276 -29.36 7.81 30.95
N ALA A 277 -29.33 7.64 32.28
CA ALA A 277 -30.40 8.06 33.17
C ALA A 277 -30.53 9.59 33.21
N SER A 278 -29.40 10.31 33.31
CA SER A 278 -29.39 11.77 33.26
C SER A 278 -29.82 12.36 31.93
N ALA A 279 -29.53 11.67 30.81
CA ALA A 279 -29.99 12.08 29.47
C ALA A 279 -31.46 11.80 29.21
N LYS A 280 -32.11 10.95 30.04
CA LYS A 280 -33.55 10.63 29.97
C LYS A 280 -34.43 11.47 30.89
N SER A 281 -33.85 12.27 31.77
CA SER A 281 -34.61 13.18 32.64
C SER A 281 -35.09 14.39 31.82
N PRO A 282 -36.39 14.60 31.61
CA PRO A 282 -36.86 15.80 30.94
C PRO A 282 -36.56 17.00 31.82
N SER A 283 -36.03 18.06 31.24
CA SER A 283 -35.96 19.38 31.88
C SER A 283 -37.37 19.87 32.14
N HIS A 284 -37.88 19.58 33.33
CA HIS A 284 -38.96 20.35 33.94
C HIS A 284 -38.33 21.58 34.61
N ASP A 285 -39.01 22.71 34.40
CA ASP A 285 -38.84 24.03 34.98
C ASP A 285 -38.22 25.10 34.08
N VAL A 286 -39.06 25.59 33.17
CA VAL A 286 -39.24 27.04 32.95
C VAL A 286 -40.70 27.32 32.71
N GLU A 287 -41.53 27.28 33.78
CA GLU A 287 -42.78 28.04 33.83
C GLU A 287 -42.68 29.02 35.00
N GLY A 288 -42.88 30.28 34.71
CA GLY A 288 -43.22 31.24 35.76
C GLY A 288 -42.30 32.45 35.84
N THR A 289 -42.53 33.43 34.99
CA THR A 289 -42.68 34.84 35.39
C THR A 289 -43.14 35.68 34.21
N GLU A 290 -44.49 35.59 33.93
CA GLU A 290 -45.23 36.74 33.46
C GLU A 290 -45.83 37.40 34.68
N SER A 291 -45.59 38.64 34.85
CA SER A 291 -46.33 39.79 35.33
C SER A 291 -45.47 40.69 36.22
N LEU A 292 -45.24 41.86 35.76
CA LEU A 292 -45.55 43.15 36.40
C LEU A 292 -44.70 44.27 35.74
N ILE A 293 -45.48 45.16 35.14
CA ILE A 293 -45.26 46.54 34.70
C ILE A 293 -44.55 46.70 33.35
#